data_ee8c5d775da423968fb8228145889359
#
_entry.id   ee8c5d775da423968fb8228145889359
#
_cell.length_a   1.000
_cell.length_b   1.000
_cell.length_c   1.000
_cell.angle_alpha   90.00
_cell.angle_beta   90.00
_cell.angle_gamma   90.00
#
_symmetry.space_group_name_H-M   'P 1'
#
loop_
_entity.id
_entity.type
_entity.pdbx_description
1 polymer ?
#
loop_
_entity_poly.entity_id
_entity_poly.type
_entity_poly.pdbx_seq_one_letter_code
_entity_poly.pdbx_strand_id
1 'polypeptide(L)'
;MGLFWFFDQSADEPIDSTANPVAAFLSDLAATAPPVGEGCYGLPDGRGGCRGWVQFIIQSNRTIQIHRLWTLRPGQGNGSALLRAVCAAADRHGVEITLKVLPFGRKPYPASREQLVRWYERHGFVGTHRKMVRQPMSALISAY
;
A
#
# COMPACT_ATOMS: atom_id res chain seq x y z
N MET A 1 18.67 25.56 17.61
CA MET A 1 18.23 25.10 17.34
C MET A 1 17.92 24.56 16.89
N GLY A 2 17.70 24.63 17.28
CA GLY A 2 16.94 24.04 16.85
C GLY A 2 16.57 23.50 16.84
N LEU A 3 16.57 23.80 17.14
CA LEU A 3 15.78 23.31 17.06
C LEU A 3 15.17 22.87 16.94
N PHE A 4 15.20 23.13 17.15
CA PHE A 4 14.16 22.76 16.94
C PHE A 4 13.56 22.46 16.75
N TRP A 5 13.59 23.01 16.97
CA TRP A 5 12.53 22.80 16.73
C TRP A 5 11.88 22.54 16.33
N PHE A 6 11.82 22.86 16.49
CA PHE A 6 10.77 22.62 16.12
C PHE A 6 10.18 22.20 16.03
N PHE A 7 10.13 22.60 16.27
CA PHE A 7 9.17 22.22 16.19
C PHE A 7 8.54 22.04 16.22
N ASP A 8 8.40 22.40 16.31
CA ASP A 8 7.53 22.26 16.38
C ASP A 8 6.84 22.17 16.24
N GLN A 9 6.73 22.18 16.16
CA GLN A 9 5.97 22.06 16.09
C GLN A 9 5.21 22.04 15.94
N SER A 10 4.94 22.23 15.90
CA SER A 10 4.05 22.15 15.91
C SER A 10 3.43 21.78 15.95
N ALA A 11 3.46 21.76 15.93
CA ALA A 11 2.76 21.34 15.99
C ALA A 11 2.46 20.75 16.49
N ASP A 12 2.61 20.94 16.89
CA ASP A 12 2.23 20.34 17.56
C ASP A 12 1.19 19.91 17.89
N GLU A 13 0.75 20.14 17.38
CA GLU A 13 -0.52 19.64 17.63
C GLU A 13 -0.52 18.18 17.62
N PRO A 14 -1.17 17.57 18.56
CA PRO A 14 -1.23 16.11 18.60
C PRO A 14 -1.90 15.69 17.31
N ILE A 15 -1.17 14.95 16.54
CA ILE A 15 -1.76 14.39 15.36
C ILE A 15 -2.62 13.26 15.84
N ASP A 16 -3.87 13.53 15.88
CA ASP A 16 -4.84 12.51 16.08
C ASP A 16 -4.70 11.52 14.94
N SER A 17 -4.56 10.24 15.24
CA SER A 17 -4.44 9.22 14.21
C SER A 17 -5.67 9.21 13.30
N THR A 18 -6.83 9.68 13.77
CA THR A 18 -7.99 9.79 12.92
C THR A 18 -7.85 10.95 11.93
N ALA A 19 -6.98 11.93 12.22
CA ALA A 19 -6.70 13.03 11.31
C ALA A 19 -5.67 12.67 10.26
N ASN A 20 -5.03 11.50 10.38
CA ASN A 20 -4.03 11.05 9.41
C ASN A 20 -4.31 9.58 9.07
N PRO A 21 -5.24 9.35 8.14
CA PRO A 21 -5.59 7.98 7.75
C PRO A 21 -4.42 7.17 7.21
N VAL A 22 -3.49 7.80 6.48
CA VAL A 22 -2.34 7.07 5.93
C VAL A 22 -1.45 6.57 7.06
N ALA A 23 -1.21 7.38 8.11
CA ALA A 23 -0.40 6.93 9.24
C ALA A 23 -1.08 5.75 9.95
N ALA A 24 -2.38 5.81 10.15
CA ALA A 24 -3.13 4.71 10.75
C ALA A 24 -3.12 3.46 9.88
N PHE A 25 -3.24 3.64 8.57
CA PHE A 25 -3.15 2.57 7.60
C PHE A 25 -1.80 1.85 7.69
N LEU A 26 -0.71 2.59 7.71
CA LEU A 26 0.63 1.99 7.76
C LEU A 26 0.85 1.24 9.06
N SER A 27 0.38 1.80 10.17
CA SER A 27 0.48 1.14 11.47
C SER A 27 -0.32 -0.17 11.50
N ASP A 28 -1.52 -0.17 10.92
CA ASP A 28 -2.37 -1.35 10.83
C ASP A 28 -1.73 -2.41 9.91
N LEU A 29 -1.26 -1.99 8.74
CA LEU A 29 -0.63 -2.90 7.80
C LEU A 29 0.59 -3.59 8.42
N ALA A 30 1.33 -2.89 9.26
CA ALA A 30 2.53 -3.42 9.90
C ALA A 30 2.25 -4.66 10.75
N ALA A 31 1.02 -4.85 11.21
CA ALA A 31 0.66 -6.06 11.97
C ALA A 31 0.70 -7.32 11.09
N THR A 32 0.43 -7.17 9.79
CA THR A 32 0.44 -8.29 8.84
C THR A 32 1.72 -8.29 7.99
N ALA A 33 2.17 -7.11 7.60
CA ALA A 33 3.36 -6.93 6.76
C ALA A 33 4.25 -5.86 7.41
N PRO A 34 5.15 -6.25 8.31
CA PRO A 34 6.00 -5.30 9.03
C PRO A 34 6.91 -4.50 8.12
N PRO A 35 7.34 -3.30 8.56
CA PRO A 35 8.30 -2.52 7.78
C PRO A 35 9.64 -3.25 7.72
N VAL A 36 10.21 -3.30 6.52
CA VAL A 36 11.50 -3.96 6.27
C VAL A 36 12.51 -3.00 5.65
N GLY A 37 12.14 -1.74 5.50
CA GLY A 37 12.96 -0.67 4.95
C GLY A 37 12.12 0.57 4.87
N GLU A 38 12.73 1.66 4.44
CA GLU A 38 12.03 2.93 4.36
C GLU A 38 10.89 2.84 3.33
N GLY A 39 9.66 3.03 3.82
CA GLY A 39 8.48 2.96 2.98
C GLY A 39 8.20 1.57 2.41
N CYS A 40 8.91 0.55 2.88
CA CYS A 40 8.79 -0.80 2.35
C CYS A 40 8.28 -1.75 3.42
N TYR A 41 7.27 -2.55 3.09
CA TYR A 41 6.62 -3.49 4.00
C TYR A 41 6.67 -4.88 3.41
N GLY A 42 6.98 -5.87 4.24
CA GLY A 42 7.19 -7.22 3.77
C GLY A 42 6.24 -8.21 4.41
N LEU A 43 5.67 -9.10 3.60
CA LEU A 43 4.82 -10.17 4.08
C LEU A 43 5.72 -11.33 4.54
N PRO A 44 5.72 -11.68 5.84
CA PRO A 44 6.65 -12.68 6.36
C PRO A 44 6.39 -14.06 5.76
N ASP A 45 7.47 -14.83 5.61
CA ASP A 45 7.39 -16.22 5.16
C ASP A 45 7.38 -17.22 6.31
N GLY A 46 7.51 -16.73 7.55
CA GLY A 46 7.57 -17.58 8.73
C GLY A 46 8.94 -18.15 9.03
N ARG A 47 9.96 -17.76 8.24
CA ARG A 47 11.32 -18.28 8.37
C ARG A 47 12.37 -17.18 8.48
N GLY A 48 11.96 -15.99 8.90
CA GLY A 48 12.85 -14.85 9.01
C GLY A 48 13.01 -14.02 7.76
N GLY A 49 12.36 -14.39 6.67
CA GLY A 49 12.37 -13.64 5.42
C GLY A 49 10.99 -13.19 5.03
N CYS A 50 10.86 -12.73 3.79
CA CYS A 50 9.60 -12.26 3.24
C CYS A 50 9.27 -12.98 1.94
N ARG A 51 7.98 -13.19 1.68
CA ARG A 51 7.50 -13.79 0.44
C ARG A 51 6.91 -12.77 -0.51
N GLY A 52 6.82 -11.52 -0.08
CA GLY A 52 6.38 -10.43 -0.93
C GLY A 52 6.67 -9.10 -0.25
N TRP A 53 6.80 -8.06 -1.06
CA TRP A 53 7.12 -6.71 -0.58
C TRP A 53 6.29 -5.68 -1.31
N VAL A 54 5.92 -4.63 -0.60
CA VAL A 54 5.29 -3.47 -1.19
C VAL A 54 6.01 -2.22 -0.72
N GLN A 55 6.27 -1.31 -1.65
CA GLN A 55 6.89 -0.03 -1.35
C GLN A 55 5.90 1.07 -1.70
N PHE A 56 5.74 2.01 -0.76
CA PHE A 56 4.77 3.09 -0.90
C PHE A 56 5.44 4.44 -1.02
N ILE A 57 4.72 5.36 -1.68
CA ILE A 57 5.00 6.79 -1.64
C ILE A 57 3.75 7.46 -1.09
N ILE A 58 3.91 8.23 -0.01
CA ILE A 58 2.79 8.95 0.59
C ILE A 58 2.52 10.20 -0.25
N GLN A 59 1.29 10.34 -0.73
CA GLN A 59 0.90 11.47 -1.56
C GLN A 59 0.15 12.54 -0.77
N SER A 60 -0.60 12.11 0.24
CA SER A 60 -1.30 13.03 1.14
C SER A 60 -1.64 12.25 2.41
N ASN A 61 -2.38 12.86 3.33
CA ASN A 61 -2.80 12.16 4.54
C ASN A 61 -3.91 11.12 4.27
N ARG A 62 -4.46 11.07 3.05
CA ARG A 62 -5.52 10.13 2.66
C ARG A 62 -5.17 9.29 1.44
N THR A 63 -4.07 9.57 0.76
CA THR A 63 -3.73 8.91 -0.48
C THR A 63 -2.31 8.39 -0.44
N ILE A 64 -2.15 7.14 -0.81
CA ILE A 64 -0.85 6.49 -0.89
C ILE A 64 -0.69 5.86 -2.25
N GLN A 65 0.52 5.89 -2.78
CA GLN A 65 0.84 5.26 -4.05
C GLN A 65 1.63 4.00 -3.82
N ILE A 66 1.22 2.90 -4.45
CA ILE A 66 2.07 1.72 -4.53
C ILE A 66 3.12 2.01 -5.60
N HIS A 67 4.35 2.20 -5.14
CA HIS A 67 5.48 2.46 -6.04
C HIS A 67 5.99 1.16 -6.64
N ARG A 68 6.08 0.11 -5.83
CA ARG A 68 6.52 -1.22 -6.25
C ARG A 68 5.81 -2.28 -5.44
N LEU A 69 5.49 -3.37 -6.09
CA LEU A 69 4.99 -4.58 -5.43
C LEU A 69 5.63 -5.76 -6.13
N TRP A 70 6.29 -6.63 -5.37
CA TRP A 70 6.95 -7.78 -5.98
C TRP A 70 6.96 -8.95 -5.02
N THR A 71 7.17 -10.15 -5.57
CA THR A 71 7.19 -11.39 -4.80
C THR A 71 8.39 -12.23 -5.25
N LEU A 72 8.86 -13.10 -4.34
CA LEU A 72 9.95 -14.02 -4.64
C LEU A 72 9.57 -15.06 -5.68
N ARG A 73 8.35 -15.56 -5.60
CA ARG A 73 7.87 -16.67 -6.43
C ARG A 73 6.53 -16.29 -7.02
N PRO A 74 6.53 -15.63 -8.18
CA PRO A 74 5.26 -15.26 -8.83
C PRO A 74 4.41 -16.49 -9.11
N GLY A 75 3.09 -16.31 -9.07
CA GLY A 75 2.17 -17.38 -9.37
C GLY A 75 1.78 -18.27 -8.20
N GLN A 76 2.30 -17.98 -6.99
CA GLN A 76 1.97 -18.79 -5.80
C GLN A 76 1.01 -18.08 -4.85
N GLY A 77 0.35 -17.01 -5.30
CA GLY A 77 -0.63 -16.29 -4.50
C GLY A 77 -0.05 -15.32 -3.49
N ASN A 78 1.27 -15.16 -3.43
CA ASN A 78 1.91 -14.26 -2.47
C ASN A 78 1.56 -12.81 -2.76
N GLY A 79 1.53 -12.42 -4.02
CA GLY A 79 1.13 -11.07 -4.40
C GLY A 79 -0.31 -10.78 -4.03
N SER A 80 -1.20 -11.73 -4.27
CA SER A 80 -2.62 -11.56 -3.92
C SER A 80 -2.81 -11.48 -2.41
N ALA A 81 -2.07 -12.28 -1.64
CA ALA A 81 -2.14 -12.22 -0.18
C ALA A 81 -1.69 -10.85 0.33
N LEU A 82 -0.58 -10.34 -0.22
CA LEU A 82 -0.07 -9.04 0.16
C LEU A 82 -1.03 -7.91 -0.24
N LEU A 83 -1.53 -7.96 -1.47
CA LEU A 83 -2.44 -6.92 -1.95
C LEU A 83 -3.76 -6.93 -1.18
N ARG A 84 -4.26 -8.12 -0.80
CA ARG A 84 -5.45 -8.19 0.06
C ARG A 84 -5.21 -7.53 1.41
N ALA A 85 -4.04 -7.75 2.01
CA ALA A 85 -3.71 -7.11 3.29
C ALA A 85 -3.66 -5.58 3.15
N VAL A 86 -3.06 -5.09 2.06
CA VAL A 86 -2.97 -3.66 1.79
C VAL A 86 -4.37 -3.08 1.61
N CYS A 87 -5.20 -3.72 0.78
CA CYS A 87 -6.56 -3.22 0.52
C CYS A 87 -7.44 -3.26 1.76
N ALA A 88 -7.32 -4.31 2.58
CA ALA A 88 -8.10 -4.42 3.80
C ALA A 88 -7.75 -3.30 4.78
N ALA A 89 -6.46 -3.02 4.96
CA ALA A 89 -6.03 -1.92 5.82
C ALA A 89 -6.49 -0.57 5.26
N ALA A 90 -6.43 -0.38 3.95
CA ALA A 90 -6.89 0.85 3.32
C ALA A 90 -8.39 1.06 3.53
N ASP A 91 -9.17 -0.02 3.45
CA ASP A 91 -10.62 0.06 3.70
C ASP A 91 -10.92 0.44 5.14
N ARG A 92 -10.18 -0.12 6.09
CA ARG A 92 -10.40 0.18 7.51
C ARG A 92 -10.10 1.64 7.85
N HIS A 93 -9.19 2.27 7.12
CA HIS A 93 -8.73 3.62 7.47
C HIS A 93 -9.09 4.68 6.43
N GLY A 94 -9.89 4.33 5.43
CA GLY A 94 -10.34 5.30 4.44
C GLY A 94 -9.25 5.85 3.54
N VAL A 95 -8.31 5.00 3.14
CA VAL A 95 -7.15 5.41 2.34
C VAL A 95 -7.36 5.07 0.86
N GLU A 96 -7.15 6.05 0.01
CA GLU A 96 -7.15 5.85 -1.44
C GLU A 96 -5.77 5.36 -1.86
N ILE A 97 -5.74 4.38 -2.76
CA ILE A 97 -4.48 3.82 -3.27
C ILE A 97 -4.39 4.11 -4.76
N THR A 98 -3.24 4.63 -5.19
CA THR A 98 -2.95 4.81 -6.61
C THR A 98 -1.76 3.95 -7.00
N LEU A 99 -1.65 3.65 -8.28
CA LEU A 99 -0.49 2.94 -8.79
C LEU A 99 -0.38 3.09 -10.31
N LYS A 100 0.81 2.79 -10.80
CA LYS A 100 1.10 2.63 -12.22
C LYS A 100 1.46 1.16 -12.42
N VAL A 101 0.88 0.52 -13.41
CA VAL A 101 1.11 -0.91 -13.63
C VAL A 101 2.45 -1.10 -14.33
N LEU A 102 3.36 -1.75 -13.62
CA LEU A 102 4.69 -2.10 -14.16
C LEU A 102 4.90 -3.59 -13.96
N PRO A 103 5.22 -4.32 -15.03
CA PRO A 103 5.59 -5.73 -14.88
C PRO A 103 6.83 -5.84 -13.98
N PHE A 104 6.89 -6.91 -13.20
CA PHE A 104 8.00 -7.14 -12.29
C PHE A 104 8.60 -8.52 -12.53
N GLY A 105 9.84 -8.69 -12.03
CA GLY A 105 10.57 -9.92 -12.21
C GLY A 105 11.52 -9.83 -13.38
N ARG A 106 12.02 -10.98 -13.82
CA ARG A 106 12.94 -11.06 -14.96
C ARG A 106 12.17 -11.29 -16.25
N LYS A 107 12.71 -10.78 -17.34
CA LYS A 107 12.15 -11.05 -18.66
C LYS A 107 12.42 -12.51 -19.05
N PRO A 108 11.47 -13.20 -19.69
CA PRO A 108 10.10 -12.73 -19.94
C PRO A 108 9.36 -12.58 -18.62
N TYR A 109 8.56 -11.50 -18.50
CA TYR A 109 7.86 -11.23 -17.26
C TYR A 109 6.82 -12.32 -16.98
N PRO A 110 6.61 -12.68 -15.68
CA PRO A 110 5.61 -13.70 -15.32
C PRO A 110 4.19 -13.31 -15.70
N ALA A 111 3.90 -12.02 -15.75
CA ALA A 111 2.58 -11.52 -16.13
C ALA A 111 2.76 -10.35 -17.06
N SER A 112 1.89 -10.26 -18.07
CA SER A 112 1.86 -9.12 -18.95
C SER A 112 1.22 -7.92 -18.26
N ARG A 113 1.39 -6.74 -18.85
CA ARG A 113 0.75 -5.53 -18.34
C ARG A 113 -0.76 -5.70 -18.27
N GLU A 114 -1.36 -6.29 -19.29
CA GLU A 114 -2.81 -6.52 -19.37
C GLU A 114 -3.28 -7.48 -18.29
N GLN A 115 -2.51 -8.54 -18.02
CA GLN A 115 -2.82 -9.47 -16.95
C GLN A 115 -2.76 -8.78 -15.59
N LEU A 116 -1.78 -7.91 -15.38
CA LEU A 116 -1.65 -7.17 -14.12
C LEU A 116 -2.80 -6.18 -13.95
N VAL A 117 -3.22 -5.50 -15.02
CA VAL A 117 -4.38 -4.60 -14.93
C VAL A 117 -5.61 -5.39 -14.46
N ARG A 118 -5.87 -6.54 -15.07
CA ARG A 118 -7.01 -7.37 -14.66
C ARG A 118 -6.88 -7.86 -13.22
N TRP A 119 -5.67 -8.18 -12.80
CA TRP A 119 -5.42 -8.60 -11.43
C TRP A 119 -5.73 -7.49 -10.44
N TYR A 120 -5.27 -6.27 -10.72
CA TYR A 120 -5.59 -5.12 -9.88
C TYR A 120 -7.08 -4.81 -9.91
N GLU A 121 -7.74 -4.95 -11.06
CA GLU A 121 -9.18 -4.72 -11.15
C GLU A 121 -9.97 -5.65 -10.23
N ARG A 122 -9.53 -6.90 -10.08
CA ARG A 122 -10.17 -7.84 -9.16
C ARG A 122 -10.05 -7.41 -7.70
N HIS A 123 -9.12 -6.53 -7.40
CA HIS A 123 -8.95 -5.97 -6.05
C HIS A 123 -9.57 -4.58 -5.89
N GLY A 124 -10.37 -4.16 -6.86
CA GLY A 124 -11.12 -2.90 -6.76
C GLY A 124 -10.44 -1.69 -7.38
N PHE A 125 -9.32 -1.88 -8.07
CA PHE A 125 -8.66 -0.77 -8.77
C PHE A 125 -9.37 -0.50 -10.09
N VAL A 126 -9.41 0.77 -10.49
CA VAL A 126 -10.04 1.24 -11.71
C VAL A 126 -9.07 2.15 -12.46
N GLY A 127 -9.05 2.04 -13.77
CA GLY A 127 -8.22 2.92 -14.60
C GLY A 127 -7.47 2.17 -15.66
N THR A 128 -6.38 2.76 -16.15
CA THR A 128 -5.54 2.17 -17.18
C THR A 128 -4.19 1.78 -16.56
N HIS A 129 -3.35 1.11 -17.34
CA HIS A 129 -2.00 0.75 -16.85
C HIS A 129 -1.18 1.98 -16.44
N ARG A 130 -1.51 3.15 -16.98
CA ARG A 130 -0.78 4.38 -16.66
C ARG A 130 -1.14 4.94 -15.30
N LYS A 131 -2.38 4.71 -14.86
CA LYS A 131 -2.80 5.11 -13.52
C LYS A 131 -4.05 4.33 -13.15
N MET A 132 -3.97 3.58 -12.07
CA MET A 132 -5.11 2.94 -11.46
C MET A 132 -5.34 3.52 -10.08
N VAL A 133 -6.61 3.59 -9.67
CA VAL A 133 -7.01 4.18 -8.39
C VAL A 133 -8.00 3.23 -7.72
N ARG A 134 -7.81 3.04 -6.42
CA ARG A 134 -8.75 2.26 -5.62
C ARG A 134 -9.28 3.14 -4.49
N GLN A 135 -10.59 3.34 -4.48
CA GLN A 135 -11.25 4.04 -3.38
C GLN A 135 -11.49 3.07 -2.23
N PRO A 136 -11.42 3.54 -0.98
CA PRO A 136 -11.68 2.66 0.16
C PRO A 136 -13.15 2.24 0.20
N MET A 137 -13.38 0.96 0.44
CA MET A 137 -14.73 0.41 0.51
C MET A 137 -15.52 0.99 1.68
N SER A 138 -14.84 1.32 2.78
CA SER A 138 -15.50 1.92 3.93
C SER A 138 -16.18 3.25 3.57
N ALA A 139 -15.60 4.01 2.62
CA ALA A 139 -16.18 5.25 2.16
C ALA A 139 -17.51 5.00 1.42
N LEU A 140 -17.57 3.89 0.69
CA LEU A 140 -18.81 3.52 -0.01
C LEU A 140 -19.89 3.06 0.96
N ILE A 141 -19.48 2.32 1.99
CA ILE A 141 -20.41 1.84 3.01
C ILE A 141 -20.97 3.00 3.81
N SER A 142 -20.13 3.95 4.19
CA SER A 142 -20.62 5.08 4.98
C SER A 142 -21.50 6.05 4.20
N ALA A 143 -21.62 5.88 2.89
CA ALA A 143 -22.56 6.66 2.10
C ALA A 143 -23.99 6.18 2.27
N TYR A 144 -24.21 5.05 2.88
CA TYR A 144 -25.54 4.50 3.14
C TYR A 144 -25.87 4.55 4.61
#